data_57c0a77e3981fea4bc4693b377f9b4de
#
_entry.id   57c0a77e3981fea4bc4693b377f9b4de
#
_cell.length_a   1.000
_cell.length_b   1.000
_cell.length_c   1.000
_cell.angle_alpha   90.00
_cell.angle_beta   90.00
_cell.angle_gamma   90.00
#
_symmetry.space_group_name_H-M   'P 1'
#
loop_
_entity.id
_entity.type
_entity.pdbx_description
1 polymer ?
#
loop_
_entity_poly.entity_id
_entity_poly.type
_entity_poly.pdbx_seq_one_letter_code
_entity_poly.pdbx_strand_id
1 'polypeptide(L)'
;MINVIGLGYIGLPTALMMASHGVEVIGTDYNKELVATLNAGKTTFKEDGLDELFQAAVKAGIKFTTEYQKTDMYIVSVPTPYDKFSKKVDACYVVAAVKEVMKVCPKGATVVVESTISPGTIDKFVRPVIEDNGFKIGEDINLVHAPERIIPGNMVYELYHNNRTIGADNKAIGEQVKKYYATFCQGEIVVTDIRTAEMTKVVENTYRAVNIAFANELSRICRHDNMDVYEIIKICNMHPRVNILQPGPGVGGHCISVDPWFLVGDYPQLAKVIDESMKTNDYQPVFVLERIHEIMEEHGIMDNRRVGLYGLTYKENVDDIRESPTLQMLDIQERHLARPLKTFDPFFTSKKIVKNQILDFDQFLNEVDMVVIMVKHDHIKQNWDKLKGKVILDCHNICPQEGVYHI
;
A
#
# COMPACT_ATOMS: atom_id res chain seq x y z
N MET A 1 7.59 28.82 4.23
CA MET A 1 8.24 27.64 4.87
C MET A 1 7.17 26.60 5.19
N ILE A 2 7.45 25.30 4.93
CA ILE A 2 6.52 24.19 5.17
C ILE A 2 7.13 23.22 6.19
N ASN A 3 6.32 22.73 7.14
CA ASN A 3 6.68 21.65 8.03
C ASN A 3 5.92 20.37 7.61
N VAL A 4 6.63 19.35 7.14
CA VAL A 4 6.07 18.05 6.83
C VAL A 4 6.21 17.16 8.07
N ILE A 5 5.10 16.60 8.55
CA ILE A 5 4.98 15.84 9.79
C ILE A 5 4.68 14.38 9.46
N GLY A 6 5.55 13.49 9.95
CA GLY A 6 5.58 12.09 9.56
C GLY A 6 6.46 11.87 8.34
N LEU A 7 7.63 11.24 8.55
CA LEU A 7 8.66 11.03 7.53
C LEU A 7 8.75 9.55 7.12
N GLY A 8 7.57 8.91 7.00
CA GLY A 8 7.43 7.57 6.46
C GLY A 8 7.41 7.52 4.93
N TYR A 9 6.84 6.45 4.38
CA TYR A 9 6.78 6.17 2.93
C TYR A 9 6.09 7.25 2.08
N ILE A 10 5.25 8.10 2.66
CA ILE A 10 4.57 9.19 1.96
C ILE A 10 5.22 10.53 2.27
N GLY A 11 5.34 10.87 3.56
CA GLY A 11 5.78 12.21 3.95
C GLY A 11 7.24 12.50 3.65
N LEU A 12 8.15 11.52 3.75
CA LEU A 12 9.55 11.74 3.39
C LEU A 12 9.70 12.07 1.89
N PRO A 13 9.21 11.25 0.93
CA PRO A 13 9.29 11.60 -0.48
C PRO A 13 8.62 12.93 -0.83
N THR A 14 7.46 13.26 -0.25
CA THR A 14 6.80 14.55 -0.43
C THR A 14 7.68 15.71 0.06
N ALA A 15 8.28 15.59 1.25
CA ALA A 15 9.17 16.61 1.81
C ALA A 15 10.43 16.83 0.93
N LEU A 16 11.04 15.74 0.49
CA LEU A 16 12.23 15.77 -0.37
C LEU A 16 11.90 16.39 -1.74
N MET A 17 10.77 16.02 -2.31
CA MET A 17 10.32 16.53 -3.60
C MET A 17 10.09 18.03 -3.55
N MET A 18 9.37 18.53 -2.56
CA MET A 18 9.17 19.97 -2.38
C MET A 18 10.48 20.72 -2.16
N ALA A 19 11.36 20.21 -1.30
CA ALA A 19 12.63 20.86 -1.02
C ALA A 19 13.54 20.92 -2.25
N SER A 20 13.66 19.84 -3.02
CA SER A 20 14.47 19.79 -4.23
C SER A 20 13.96 20.73 -5.35
N HIS A 21 12.69 21.16 -5.26
CA HIS A 21 12.05 22.09 -6.20
C HIS A 21 11.90 23.52 -5.63
N GLY A 22 12.75 23.89 -4.66
CA GLY A 22 12.89 25.26 -4.20
C GLY A 22 11.91 25.71 -3.13
N VAL A 23 11.16 24.79 -2.53
CA VAL A 23 10.32 25.08 -1.37
C VAL A 23 11.17 24.94 -0.09
N GLU A 24 11.09 25.88 0.82
CA GLU A 24 11.75 25.77 2.13
C GLU A 24 10.97 24.79 3.01
N VAL A 25 11.59 23.64 3.34
CA VAL A 25 10.94 22.52 4.03
C VAL A 25 11.70 22.11 5.29
N ILE A 26 10.93 21.82 6.34
CA ILE A 26 11.39 21.12 7.54
C ILE A 26 10.61 19.82 7.63
N GLY A 27 11.31 18.69 7.75
CA GLY A 27 10.73 17.39 8.04
C GLY A 27 10.71 17.12 9.54
N THR A 28 9.56 16.74 10.08
CA THR A 28 9.39 16.44 11.51
C THR A 28 8.88 15.02 11.69
N ASP A 29 9.54 14.23 12.55
CA ASP A 29 9.08 12.91 12.95
C ASP A 29 9.36 12.67 14.44
N TYR A 30 8.45 12.01 15.14
CA TYR A 30 8.63 11.68 16.56
C TYR A 30 9.72 10.60 16.79
N ASN A 31 10.05 9.81 15.77
CA ASN A 31 11.05 8.77 15.84
C ASN A 31 12.47 9.35 15.76
N LYS A 32 13.14 9.39 16.91
CA LYS A 32 14.49 9.95 17.05
C LYS A 32 15.53 9.23 16.20
N GLU A 33 15.42 7.91 16.04
CA GLU A 33 16.36 7.11 15.26
C GLU A 33 16.21 7.39 13.76
N LEU A 34 14.95 7.53 13.29
CA LEU A 34 14.65 7.92 11.92
C LEU A 34 15.24 9.30 11.61
N VAL A 35 14.97 10.28 12.45
CA VAL A 35 15.50 11.64 12.29
C VAL A 35 17.04 11.67 12.34
N ALA A 36 17.66 10.89 13.24
CA ALA A 36 19.10 10.78 13.31
C ALA A 36 19.71 10.15 12.03
N THR A 37 19.04 9.15 11.45
CA THR A 37 19.44 8.51 10.19
C THR A 37 19.39 9.51 9.03
N LEU A 38 18.30 10.28 8.91
CA LEU A 38 18.17 11.31 7.87
C LEU A 38 19.21 12.42 8.05
N ASN A 39 19.47 12.88 9.28
CA ASN A 39 20.51 13.87 9.56
C ASN A 39 21.93 13.33 9.32
N ALA A 40 22.14 12.01 9.37
CA ALA A 40 23.39 11.38 8.99
C ALA A 40 23.56 11.21 7.45
N GLY A 41 22.62 11.74 6.67
CA GLY A 41 22.68 11.72 5.21
C GLY A 41 22.24 10.39 4.56
N LYS A 42 21.39 9.61 5.25
CA LYS A 42 20.92 8.30 4.77
C LYS A 42 19.39 8.27 4.71
N THR A 43 18.86 7.66 3.66
CA THR A 43 17.43 7.33 3.55
C THR A 43 17.03 6.21 4.51
N THR A 44 15.76 6.12 4.86
CA THR A 44 15.23 5.16 5.85
C THR A 44 14.61 3.92 5.21
N PHE A 45 14.42 3.92 3.90
CA PHE A 45 13.96 2.78 3.10
C PHE A 45 14.51 2.89 1.67
N LYS A 46 14.45 1.77 0.92
CA LYS A 46 14.91 1.70 -0.46
C LYS A 46 13.77 1.97 -1.43
N GLU A 47 14.03 2.86 -2.38
CA GLU A 47 13.11 3.20 -3.47
C GLU A 47 13.92 3.78 -4.63
N ASP A 48 13.54 3.46 -5.85
CA ASP A 48 14.25 3.93 -7.04
C ASP A 48 14.20 5.47 -7.14
N GLY A 49 15.36 6.10 -7.29
CA GLY A 49 15.52 7.55 -7.37
C GLY A 49 15.39 8.29 -6.03
N LEU A 50 15.13 7.61 -4.91
CA LEU A 50 14.96 8.26 -3.61
C LEU A 50 16.29 8.83 -3.07
N ASP A 51 17.40 8.12 -3.26
CA ASP A 51 18.71 8.58 -2.77
C ASP A 51 19.17 9.84 -3.51
N GLU A 52 18.99 9.91 -4.81
CA GLU A 52 19.27 11.09 -5.63
C GLU A 52 18.37 12.27 -5.23
N LEU A 53 17.08 12.02 -5.02
CA LEU A 53 16.13 13.01 -4.56
C LEU A 53 16.51 13.52 -3.16
N PHE A 54 16.93 12.64 -2.26
CA PHE A 54 17.40 12.97 -0.93
C PHE A 54 18.62 13.89 -0.97
N GLN A 55 19.63 13.56 -1.79
CA GLN A 55 20.81 14.40 -1.94
C GLN A 55 20.48 15.79 -2.52
N ALA A 56 19.55 15.85 -3.48
CA ALA A 56 19.07 17.12 -4.03
C ALA A 56 18.37 17.98 -2.96
N ALA A 57 17.51 17.38 -2.13
CA ALA A 57 16.81 18.06 -1.05
C ALA A 57 17.77 18.55 0.06
N VAL A 58 18.77 17.74 0.43
CA VAL A 58 19.81 18.12 1.39
C VAL A 58 20.60 19.32 0.86
N LYS A 59 20.98 19.29 -0.41
CA LYS A 59 21.66 20.43 -1.07
C LYS A 59 20.79 21.68 -1.10
N ALA A 60 19.49 21.53 -1.22
CA ALA A 60 18.51 22.62 -1.16
C ALA A 60 18.26 23.14 0.28
N GLY A 61 18.78 22.48 1.31
CA GLY A 61 18.77 22.94 2.70
C GLY A 61 17.61 22.40 3.54
N ILE A 62 16.99 21.26 3.17
CA ILE A 62 16.00 20.60 4.04
C ILE A 62 16.61 20.28 5.40
N LYS A 63 15.80 20.40 6.46
CA LYS A 63 16.19 20.05 7.83
C LYS A 63 15.27 18.98 8.38
N PHE A 64 15.81 18.10 9.24
CA PHE A 64 15.02 17.07 9.91
C PHE A 64 15.11 17.25 11.42
N THR A 65 13.98 17.17 12.11
CA THR A 65 13.88 17.41 13.55
C THR A 65 12.79 16.56 14.20
N THR A 66 12.87 16.39 15.51
CA THR A 66 11.77 15.80 16.30
C THR A 66 10.82 16.85 16.86
N GLU A 67 11.15 18.13 16.74
CA GLU A 67 10.40 19.25 17.30
C GLU A 67 9.53 19.90 16.23
N TYR A 68 8.26 20.16 16.55
CA TYR A 68 7.37 20.91 15.67
C TYR A 68 7.82 22.35 15.56
N GLN A 69 7.89 22.88 14.36
CA GLN A 69 8.42 24.21 14.09
C GLN A 69 7.28 25.18 13.75
N LYS A 70 7.47 26.46 14.08
CA LYS A 70 6.54 27.51 13.67
C LYS A 70 6.70 27.80 12.18
N THR A 71 5.70 27.45 11.37
CA THR A 71 5.68 27.61 9.91
C THR A 71 4.30 28.08 9.42
N ASP A 72 4.21 28.50 8.16
CA ASP A 72 2.95 28.98 7.58
C ASP A 72 2.08 27.82 7.03
N MET A 73 2.68 26.64 6.83
CA MET A 73 1.98 25.45 6.35
C MET A 73 2.53 24.20 7.03
N TYR A 74 1.61 23.29 7.35
CA TYR A 74 1.89 21.99 7.95
C TYR A 74 1.26 20.91 7.08
N ILE A 75 2.06 19.94 6.63
CA ILE A 75 1.58 18.76 5.91
C ILE A 75 1.65 17.56 6.86
N VAL A 76 0.50 17.01 7.22
CA VAL A 76 0.38 15.88 8.15
C VAL A 76 0.29 14.59 7.32
N SER A 77 1.35 13.78 7.37
CA SER A 77 1.50 12.52 6.61
C SER A 77 1.87 11.37 7.56
N VAL A 78 0.97 11.09 8.50
CA VAL A 78 1.13 10.09 9.56
C VAL A 78 0.29 8.84 9.28
N PRO A 79 0.60 7.69 9.91
CA PRO A 79 -0.18 6.47 9.72
C PRO A 79 -1.67 6.63 10.08
N THR A 80 -2.52 5.91 9.34
CA THR A 80 -3.97 5.82 9.58
C THR A 80 -4.40 4.36 9.57
N PRO A 81 -4.09 3.60 10.63
CA PRO A 81 -4.51 2.21 10.73
C PRO A 81 -6.03 2.11 10.82
N TYR A 82 -6.56 0.90 10.61
CA TYR A 82 -7.98 0.64 10.81
C TYR A 82 -8.20 -0.46 11.84
N ASP A 83 -9.32 -0.38 12.53
CA ASP A 83 -9.77 -1.43 13.42
C ASP A 83 -10.38 -2.59 12.63
N LYS A 84 -9.81 -3.79 12.76
CA LYS A 84 -10.22 -4.98 11.97
C LYS A 84 -11.66 -5.45 12.30
N PHE A 85 -12.21 -5.10 13.46
CA PHE A 85 -13.58 -5.48 13.85
C PHE A 85 -14.60 -4.50 13.36
N SER A 86 -14.44 -3.22 13.70
CA SER A 86 -15.38 -2.15 13.30
C SER A 86 -15.20 -1.70 11.86
N LYS A 87 -14.08 -2.05 11.22
CA LYS A 87 -13.68 -1.61 9.87
C LYS A 87 -13.53 -0.09 9.73
N LYS A 88 -13.37 0.62 10.84
CA LYS A 88 -13.23 2.09 10.86
C LYS A 88 -11.78 2.52 10.93
N VAL A 89 -11.51 3.67 10.32
CA VAL A 89 -10.18 4.31 10.41
C VAL A 89 -9.90 4.73 11.85
N ASP A 90 -8.69 4.48 12.31
CA ASP A 90 -8.17 5.07 13.54
C ASP A 90 -7.40 6.34 13.21
N ALA A 91 -7.99 7.48 13.54
CA ALA A 91 -7.42 8.80 13.29
C ALA A 91 -6.50 9.29 14.43
N CYS A 92 -6.16 8.46 15.42
CA CYS A 92 -5.43 8.89 16.62
C CYS A 92 -4.10 9.59 16.31
N TYR A 93 -3.34 9.11 15.32
CA TYR A 93 -2.07 9.75 14.92
C TYR A 93 -2.29 11.09 14.23
N VAL A 94 -3.30 11.22 13.38
CA VAL A 94 -3.66 12.50 12.73
C VAL A 94 -4.08 13.52 13.80
N VAL A 95 -4.95 13.12 14.72
CA VAL A 95 -5.40 13.92 15.85
C VAL A 95 -4.22 14.37 16.72
N ALA A 96 -3.31 13.45 17.05
CA ALA A 96 -2.13 13.76 17.85
C ALA A 96 -1.20 14.78 17.14
N ALA A 97 -0.94 14.56 15.86
CA ALA A 97 -0.11 15.45 15.05
C ALA A 97 -0.74 16.86 14.96
N VAL A 98 -2.04 16.95 14.69
CA VAL A 98 -2.74 18.23 14.61
C VAL A 98 -2.73 18.96 15.97
N LYS A 99 -2.89 18.24 17.10
CA LYS A 99 -2.75 18.83 18.44
C LYS A 99 -1.38 19.47 18.67
N GLU A 100 -0.32 18.81 18.25
CA GLU A 100 1.04 19.38 18.37
C GLU A 100 1.22 20.59 17.44
N VAL A 101 0.66 20.55 16.23
CA VAL A 101 0.64 21.71 15.32
C VAL A 101 -0.04 22.92 15.98
N MET A 102 -1.19 22.72 16.64
CA MET A 102 -1.93 23.83 17.28
C MET A 102 -1.14 24.53 18.39
N LYS A 103 -0.15 23.88 18.99
CA LYS A 103 0.71 24.50 20.01
C LYS A 103 1.71 25.51 19.44
N VAL A 104 2.07 25.37 18.17
CA VAL A 104 3.16 26.15 17.54
C VAL A 104 2.73 26.97 16.34
N CYS A 105 1.61 26.64 15.69
CA CYS A 105 1.20 27.30 14.46
C CYS A 105 0.81 28.77 14.69
N PRO A 106 1.20 29.68 13.78
CA PRO A 106 0.72 31.06 13.81
C PRO A 106 -0.71 31.14 13.27
N LYS A 107 -1.43 32.21 13.61
CA LYS A 107 -2.69 32.55 12.94
C LYS A 107 -2.43 32.78 11.44
N GLY A 108 -3.37 32.32 10.61
CA GLY A 108 -3.26 32.35 9.16
C GLY A 108 -2.56 31.12 8.56
N ALA A 109 -2.02 30.21 9.38
CA ALA A 109 -1.39 29.00 8.91
C ALA A 109 -2.39 28.06 8.19
N THR A 110 -1.87 27.19 7.35
CA THR A 110 -2.64 26.14 6.64
C THR A 110 -2.21 24.76 7.15
N VAL A 111 -3.16 23.96 7.59
CA VAL A 111 -2.97 22.54 7.90
C VAL A 111 -3.48 21.71 6.75
N VAL A 112 -2.60 20.93 6.16
CA VAL A 112 -2.89 19.98 5.08
C VAL A 112 -2.82 18.57 5.64
N VAL A 113 -3.91 17.84 5.66
CA VAL A 113 -3.91 16.40 5.97
C VAL A 113 -3.65 15.64 4.68
N GLU A 114 -2.48 15.02 4.56
CA GLU A 114 -2.07 14.21 3.41
C GLU A 114 -2.36 12.72 3.64
N SER A 115 -2.42 12.28 4.90
CA SER A 115 -2.77 10.91 5.27
C SER A 115 -4.08 10.47 4.63
N THR A 116 -4.13 9.22 4.12
CA THR A 116 -5.38 8.63 3.62
C THR A 116 -6.33 8.36 4.78
N ILE A 117 -7.53 8.88 4.69
CA ILE A 117 -8.57 8.82 5.72
C ILE A 117 -9.94 8.49 5.11
N SER A 118 -10.84 7.98 5.95
CA SER A 118 -12.23 7.74 5.55
C SER A 118 -13.00 9.04 5.34
N PRO A 119 -13.95 9.09 4.40
CA PRO A 119 -14.79 10.28 4.17
C PRO A 119 -15.51 10.76 5.45
N GLY A 120 -15.32 12.04 5.78
CA GLY A 120 -15.84 12.66 6.99
C GLY A 120 -14.95 12.57 8.21
N THR A 121 -13.74 11.99 8.09
CA THR A 121 -12.76 11.93 9.19
C THR A 121 -12.30 13.32 9.62
N ILE A 122 -12.07 14.23 8.67
CA ILE A 122 -11.70 15.61 8.98
C ILE A 122 -12.77 16.30 9.81
N ASP A 123 -14.04 16.21 9.38
CA ASP A 123 -15.16 16.82 10.10
C ASP A 123 -15.32 16.26 11.51
N LYS A 124 -15.17 14.94 11.64
CA LYS A 124 -15.41 14.24 12.91
C LYS A 124 -14.28 14.36 13.92
N PHE A 125 -13.04 14.38 13.48
CA PHE A 125 -11.87 14.27 14.37
C PHE A 125 -10.89 15.45 14.29
N VAL A 126 -10.69 16.05 13.11
CA VAL A 126 -9.67 17.09 12.94
C VAL A 126 -10.22 18.47 13.29
N ARG A 127 -11.41 18.83 12.78
CA ARG A 127 -12.03 20.14 13.08
C ARG A 127 -12.23 20.36 14.58
N PRO A 128 -12.81 19.41 15.35
CA PRO A 128 -12.96 19.60 16.79
C PRO A 128 -11.64 19.87 17.51
N VAL A 129 -10.56 19.17 17.10
CA VAL A 129 -9.23 19.39 17.70
C VAL A 129 -8.72 20.80 17.46
N ILE A 130 -8.93 21.36 16.27
CA ILE A 130 -8.53 22.73 15.94
C ILE A 130 -9.34 23.73 16.76
N GLU A 131 -10.66 23.55 16.82
CA GLU A 131 -11.60 24.43 17.53
C GLU A 131 -11.41 24.38 19.05
N ASP A 132 -11.20 23.19 19.63
CA ASP A 132 -10.92 23.00 21.06
C ASP A 132 -9.60 23.67 21.50
N ASN A 133 -8.68 23.89 20.57
CA ASN A 133 -7.44 24.65 20.81
C ASN A 133 -7.61 26.16 20.57
N GLY A 134 -8.84 26.64 20.37
CA GLY A 134 -9.18 28.07 20.30
C GLY A 134 -8.97 28.71 18.92
N PHE A 135 -8.78 27.91 17.85
CA PHE A 135 -8.67 28.42 16.49
C PHE A 135 -10.01 28.36 15.76
N LYS A 136 -10.34 29.40 15.03
CA LYS A 136 -11.48 29.42 14.11
C LYS A 136 -11.02 29.03 12.70
N ILE A 137 -11.57 27.92 12.19
CA ILE A 137 -11.28 27.45 10.83
C ILE A 137 -11.85 28.45 9.81
N GLY A 138 -11.03 28.83 8.84
CA GLY A 138 -11.37 29.83 7.82
C GLY A 138 -11.08 31.28 8.23
N GLU A 139 -10.83 31.57 9.52
CA GLU A 139 -10.42 32.89 10.02
C GLU A 139 -8.97 32.83 10.55
N ASP A 140 -8.73 31.99 11.55
CA ASP A 140 -7.43 31.89 12.25
C ASP A 140 -6.52 30.82 11.63
N ILE A 141 -7.10 29.81 10.97
CA ILE A 141 -6.37 28.70 10.35
C ILE A 141 -7.14 28.17 9.15
N ASN A 142 -6.41 27.70 8.15
CA ASN A 142 -6.98 27.03 6.98
C ASN A 142 -6.80 25.52 7.07
N LEU A 143 -7.80 24.77 6.63
CA LEU A 143 -7.80 23.31 6.62
C LEU A 143 -7.95 22.79 5.19
N VAL A 144 -7.09 21.84 4.83
CA VAL A 144 -7.01 21.25 3.50
C VAL A 144 -6.79 19.75 3.63
N HIS A 145 -7.32 18.96 2.71
CA HIS A 145 -7.01 17.55 2.53
C HIS A 145 -6.38 17.33 1.15
N ALA A 146 -5.21 16.73 1.11
CA ALA A 146 -4.48 16.48 -0.13
C ALA A 146 -3.92 15.05 -0.14
N PRO A 147 -4.78 14.02 -0.32
CA PRO A 147 -4.36 12.62 -0.23
C PRO A 147 -3.38 12.24 -1.33
N GLU A 148 -2.37 11.42 -0.97
CA GLU A 148 -1.35 10.94 -1.89
C GLU A 148 -1.75 9.59 -2.52
N ARG A 149 -1.27 9.34 -3.74
CA ARG A 149 -1.60 8.15 -4.55
C ARG A 149 -0.40 7.25 -4.86
N ILE A 150 0.80 7.61 -4.39
CA ILE A 150 2.02 6.85 -4.69
C ILE A 150 2.01 5.46 -4.06
N ILE A 151 2.69 4.54 -4.73
CA ILE A 151 2.88 3.16 -4.24
C ILE A 151 4.37 2.81 -4.19
N PRO A 152 4.80 1.97 -3.24
CA PRO A 152 6.18 1.47 -3.18
C PRO A 152 6.64 0.83 -4.50
N GLY A 153 7.90 1.07 -4.86
CA GLY A 153 8.54 0.56 -6.07
C GLY A 153 8.49 1.51 -7.28
N ASN A 154 7.79 2.66 -7.18
CA ASN A 154 7.72 3.67 -8.25
C ASN A 154 7.39 5.08 -7.72
N MET A 155 7.66 5.34 -6.45
CA MET A 155 7.19 6.53 -5.74
C MET A 155 7.66 7.83 -6.37
N VAL A 156 8.95 7.94 -6.69
CA VAL A 156 9.53 9.18 -7.22
C VAL A 156 8.92 9.52 -8.58
N TYR A 157 8.79 8.52 -9.47
CA TYR A 157 8.13 8.72 -10.75
C TYR A 157 6.66 9.14 -10.59
N GLU A 158 5.94 8.49 -9.68
CA GLU A 158 4.52 8.76 -9.45
C GLU A 158 4.28 10.15 -8.82
N LEU A 159 5.17 10.63 -7.95
CA LEU A 159 5.11 11.99 -7.43
C LEU A 159 5.16 13.05 -8.53
N TYR A 160 5.94 12.81 -9.58
CA TYR A 160 6.00 13.69 -10.75
C TYR A 160 4.77 13.61 -11.65
N HIS A 161 4.21 12.39 -11.86
CA HIS A 161 3.31 12.15 -13.00
C HIS A 161 1.85 11.92 -12.59
N ASN A 162 1.56 11.51 -11.34
CA ASN A 162 0.19 11.26 -10.92
C ASN A 162 -0.60 12.56 -10.80
N ASN A 163 -1.87 12.50 -11.23
CA ASN A 163 -2.83 13.55 -10.94
C ASN A 163 -3.09 13.64 -9.44
N ARG A 164 -3.39 14.83 -8.93
CA ARG A 164 -3.67 15.08 -7.51
C ARG A 164 -5.04 15.66 -7.29
N THR A 165 -5.59 15.44 -6.10
CA THR A 165 -6.80 16.09 -5.63
C THR A 165 -6.47 16.88 -4.37
N ILE A 166 -6.96 18.12 -4.30
CA ILE A 166 -6.83 18.99 -3.13
C ILE A 166 -8.23 19.41 -2.73
N GLY A 167 -8.66 19.00 -1.54
CA GLY A 167 -9.90 19.40 -0.91
C GLY A 167 -9.69 20.58 0.04
N ALA A 168 -10.45 21.63 -0.11
CA ALA A 168 -10.39 22.80 0.75
C ALA A 168 -11.77 23.41 0.96
N ASP A 169 -12.04 23.95 2.16
CA ASP A 169 -13.29 24.70 2.42
C ASP A 169 -13.33 26.01 1.63
N ASN A 170 -12.16 26.64 1.45
CA ASN A 170 -11.98 27.83 0.64
C ASN A 170 -11.17 27.47 -0.61
N LYS A 171 -11.78 27.61 -1.78
CA LYS A 171 -11.12 27.32 -3.07
C LYS A 171 -9.82 28.11 -3.26
N ALA A 172 -9.75 29.37 -2.79
CA ALA A 172 -8.54 30.18 -2.93
C ALA A 172 -7.37 29.59 -2.12
N ILE A 173 -7.64 29.01 -0.97
CA ILE A 173 -6.64 28.31 -0.15
C ILE A 173 -6.21 27.02 -0.87
N GLY A 174 -7.15 26.25 -1.42
CA GLY A 174 -6.83 25.07 -2.24
C GLY A 174 -5.91 25.42 -3.42
N GLU A 175 -6.16 26.52 -4.12
CA GLU A 175 -5.31 27.01 -5.22
C GLU A 175 -3.92 27.51 -4.72
N GLN A 176 -3.81 28.00 -3.49
CA GLN A 176 -2.51 28.31 -2.88
C GLN A 176 -1.71 27.04 -2.60
N VAL A 177 -2.33 26.03 -1.99
CA VAL A 177 -1.70 24.73 -1.72
C VAL A 177 -1.30 24.05 -3.03
N LYS A 178 -2.15 24.11 -4.05
CA LYS A 178 -1.86 23.61 -5.41
C LYS A 178 -0.53 24.15 -5.96
N LYS A 179 -0.18 25.41 -5.72
CA LYS A 179 1.07 26.00 -6.23
C LYS A 179 2.31 25.29 -5.67
N TYR A 180 2.27 24.78 -4.43
CA TYR A 180 3.38 24.04 -3.86
C TYR A 180 3.53 22.66 -4.50
N TYR A 181 2.45 21.92 -4.67
CA TYR A 181 2.50 20.63 -5.36
C TYR A 181 2.85 20.79 -6.85
N ALA A 182 2.40 21.85 -7.49
CA ALA A 182 2.72 22.17 -8.89
C ALA A 182 4.20 22.53 -9.14
N THR A 183 5.02 22.72 -8.10
CA THR A 183 6.47 22.90 -8.28
C THR A 183 7.14 21.65 -8.86
N PHE A 184 6.59 20.48 -8.63
CA PHE A 184 7.12 19.20 -9.12
C PHE A 184 6.09 18.35 -9.87
N CYS A 185 4.82 18.36 -9.48
CA CYS A 185 3.79 17.54 -10.08
C CYS A 185 3.45 18.01 -11.50
N GLN A 186 3.63 17.15 -12.48
CA GLN A 186 3.31 17.38 -13.90
C GLN A 186 1.89 16.91 -14.24
N GLY A 187 1.28 16.10 -13.37
CA GLY A 187 -0.10 15.67 -13.51
C GLY A 187 -1.11 16.79 -13.26
N GLU A 188 -2.35 16.56 -13.61
CA GLU A 188 -3.43 17.50 -13.32
C GLU A 188 -3.70 17.58 -11.81
N ILE A 189 -3.82 18.78 -11.26
CA ILE A 189 -4.17 19.03 -9.88
C ILE A 189 -5.55 19.65 -9.81
N VAL A 190 -6.52 18.90 -9.31
CA VAL A 190 -7.92 19.32 -9.17
C VAL A 190 -8.15 19.86 -7.75
N VAL A 191 -8.76 21.03 -7.65
CA VAL A 191 -9.20 21.62 -6.37
C VAL A 191 -10.71 21.43 -6.22
N THR A 192 -11.11 20.84 -5.09
CA THR A 192 -12.51 20.53 -4.75
C THR A 192 -12.77 20.76 -3.26
N ASP A 193 -13.91 20.32 -2.72
CA ASP A 193 -14.16 20.32 -1.27
C ASP A 193 -13.46 19.14 -0.56
N ILE A 194 -13.31 19.26 0.78
CA ILE A 194 -12.58 18.27 1.59
C ILE A 194 -13.22 16.89 1.50
N ARG A 195 -14.55 16.78 1.61
CA ARG A 195 -15.24 15.47 1.62
C ARG A 195 -15.15 14.76 0.28
N THR A 196 -15.21 15.49 -0.82
CA THR A 196 -14.98 14.95 -2.15
C THR A 196 -13.54 14.43 -2.29
N ALA A 197 -12.54 15.15 -1.77
CA ALA A 197 -11.15 14.71 -1.82
C ALA A 197 -10.92 13.46 -0.95
N GLU A 198 -11.50 13.37 0.25
CA GLU A 198 -11.47 12.17 1.09
C GLU A 198 -12.07 10.96 0.34
N MET A 199 -13.25 11.14 -0.27
CA MET A 199 -13.97 10.06 -0.97
C MET A 199 -13.22 9.59 -2.21
N THR A 200 -12.69 10.49 -3.05
CA THR A 200 -12.05 10.12 -4.32
C THR A 200 -10.88 9.19 -4.12
N LYS A 201 -10.04 9.44 -3.09
CA LYS A 201 -8.90 8.58 -2.78
C LYS A 201 -9.31 7.16 -2.40
N VAL A 202 -10.31 7.03 -1.54
CA VAL A 202 -10.82 5.74 -1.09
C VAL A 202 -11.51 4.98 -2.23
N VAL A 203 -12.28 5.68 -3.06
CA VAL A 203 -13.00 5.10 -4.21
C VAL A 203 -12.03 4.53 -5.26
N GLU A 204 -10.91 5.19 -5.55
CA GLU A 204 -9.91 4.68 -6.50
C GLU A 204 -9.37 3.30 -6.09
N ASN A 205 -9.01 3.13 -4.83
CA ASN A 205 -8.54 1.85 -4.30
C ASN A 205 -9.68 0.82 -4.18
N THR A 206 -10.89 1.27 -3.83
CA THR A 206 -12.09 0.42 -3.78
C THR A 206 -12.45 -0.13 -5.15
N TYR A 207 -12.42 0.70 -6.20
CA TYR A 207 -12.65 0.24 -7.57
C TYR A 207 -11.68 -0.87 -7.97
N ARG A 208 -10.39 -0.70 -7.66
CA ARG A 208 -9.38 -1.72 -7.92
C ARG A 208 -9.63 -3.00 -7.13
N ALA A 209 -9.99 -2.89 -5.84
CA ALA A 209 -10.30 -4.04 -5.00
C ALA A 209 -11.50 -4.85 -5.53
N VAL A 210 -12.57 -4.16 -5.95
CA VAL A 210 -13.76 -4.79 -6.54
C VAL A 210 -13.43 -5.48 -7.86
N ASN A 211 -12.63 -4.86 -8.71
CA ASN A 211 -12.22 -5.46 -9.98
C ASN A 211 -11.31 -6.68 -9.79
N ILE A 212 -10.40 -6.65 -8.81
CA ILE A 212 -9.58 -7.82 -8.44
C ILE A 212 -10.49 -8.92 -7.88
N ALA A 213 -11.45 -8.60 -7.01
CA ALA A 213 -12.39 -9.58 -6.46
C ALA A 213 -13.20 -10.28 -7.57
N PHE A 214 -13.66 -9.53 -8.57
CA PHE A 214 -14.33 -10.09 -9.72
C PHE A 214 -13.44 -11.07 -10.50
N ALA A 215 -12.16 -10.71 -10.74
CA ALA A 215 -11.21 -11.61 -11.39
C ALA A 215 -10.93 -12.87 -10.55
N ASN A 216 -10.80 -12.72 -9.22
CA ASN A 216 -10.62 -13.83 -8.29
C ASN A 216 -11.84 -14.76 -8.24
N GLU A 217 -13.05 -14.23 -8.23
CA GLU A 217 -14.28 -15.02 -8.31
C GLU A 217 -14.38 -15.76 -9.65
N LEU A 218 -14.04 -15.08 -10.74
CA LEU A 218 -14.03 -15.67 -12.08
C LEU A 218 -13.02 -16.82 -12.19
N SER A 219 -11.84 -16.71 -11.56
CA SER A 219 -10.85 -17.80 -11.53
C SER A 219 -11.41 -19.06 -10.87
N ARG A 220 -12.17 -18.91 -9.77
CA ARG A 220 -12.81 -20.04 -9.08
C ARG A 220 -13.91 -20.71 -9.93
N ILE A 221 -14.72 -19.89 -10.62
CA ILE A 221 -15.75 -20.40 -11.56
C ILE A 221 -15.09 -21.16 -12.70
N CYS A 222 -14.09 -20.57 -13.33
CA CYS A 222 -13.35 -21.18 -14.43
C CYS A 222 -12.67 -22.49 -14.01
N ARG A 223 -12.10 -22.51 -12.80
CA ARG A 223 -11.49 -23.70 -12.21
C ARG A 223 -12.50 -24.83 -12.06
N HIS A 224 -13.71 -24.54 -11.55
CA HIS A 224 -14.77 -25.53 -11.38
C HIS A 224 -15.13 -26.23 -12.71
N ASP A 225 -15.16 -25.47 -13.81
CA ASP A 225 -15.58 -25.96 -15.13
C ASP A 225 -14.40 -26.29 -16.08
N ASN A 226 -13.15 -26.35 -15.56
CA ASN A 226 -11.92 -26.60 -16.33
C ASN A 226 -11.73 -25.64 -17.51
N MET A 227 -12.04 -24.35 -17.31
CA MET A 227 -11.80 -23.28 -18.27
C MET A 227 -10.53 -22.50 -17.92
N ASP A 228 -9.90 -21.88 -18.92
CA ASP A 228 -8.76 -20.97 -18.72
C ASP A 228 -9.26 -19.54 -18.45
N VAL A 229 -9.14 -19.09 -17.19
CA VAL A 229 -9.55 -17.75 -16.78
C VAL A 229 -8.73 -16.65 -17.48
N TYR A 230 -7.46 -16.90 -17.75
CA TYR A 230 -6.57 -15.91 -18.37
C TYR A 230 -6.92 -15.68 -19.84
N GLU A 231 -7.26 -16.76 -20.57
CA GLU A 231 -7.77 -16.66 -21.94
C GLU A 231 -9.11 -15.91 -21.96
N ILE A 232 -10.03 -16.26 -21.05
CA ILE A 232 -11.34 -15.60 -20.94
C ILE A 232 -11.17 -14.10 -20.67
N ILE A 233 -10.33 -13.72 -19.69
CA ILE A 233 -10.06 -12.31 -19.36
C ILE A 233 -9.45 -11.59 -20.58
N LYS A 234 -8.49 -12.22 -21.25
CA LYS A 234 -7.85 -11.65 -22.45
C LYS A 234 -8.89 -11.36 -23.55
N ILE A 235 -9.78 -12.30 -23.83
CA ILE A 235 -10.84 -12.15 -24.84
C ILE A 235 -11.85 -11.06 -24.40
N CYS A 236 -12.31 -11.10 -23.15
CA CYS A 236 -13.24 -10.10 -22.62
C CYS A 236 -12.66 -8.67 -22.70
N ASN A 237 -11.38 -8.50 -22.41
CA ASN A 237 -10.70 -7.21 -22.47
C ASN A 237 -10.48 -6.67 -23.90
N MET A 238 -10.77 -7.47 -24.94
CA MET A 238 -10.86 -6.95 -26.31
C MET A 238 -12.10 -6.07 -26.52
N HIS A 239 -13.11 -6.16 -25.63
CA HIS A 239 -14.28 -5.30 -25.68
C HIS A 239 -13.93 -3.91 -25.12
N PRO A 240 -14.23 -2.79 -25.84
CA PRO A 240 -13.74 -1.46 -25.50
C PRO A 240 -14.24 -0.89 -24.17
N ARG A 241 -15.26 -1.51 -23.56
CA ARG A 241 -15.81 -1.09 -22.26
C ARG A 241 -15.47 -2.06 -21.13
N VAL A 242 -14.58 -3.03 -21.36
CA VAL A 242 -14.21 -4.07 -20.37
C VAL A 242 -12.72 -3.96 -20.07
N ASN A 243 -12.38 -3.93 -18.79
CA ASN A 243 -11.00 -3.93 -18.31
C ASN A 243 -10.92 -4.74 -17.00
N ILE A 244 -10.97 -6.07 -17.13
CA ILE A 244 -10.85 -7.01 -16.01
C ILE A 244 -9.38 -7.13 -15.64
N LEU A 245 -9.07 -7.00 -14.34
CA LEU A 245 -7.74 -7.24 -13.81
C LEU A 245 -7.41 -8.74 -13.77
N GLN A 246 -6.17 -9.09 -13.42
CA GLN A 246 -5.75 -10.47 -13.32
C GLN A 246 -6.08 -11.03 -11.92
N PRO A 247 -6.51 -12.31 -11.83
CA PRO A 247 -6.63 -12.99 -10.55
C PRO A 247 -5.25 -13.21 -9.92
N GLY A 248 -5.23 -13.45 -8.61
CA GLY A 248 -4.00 -13.68 -7.86
C GLY A 248 -4.24 -14.40 -6.53
N PRO A 249 -3.17 -14.64 -5.75
CA PRO A 249 -3.26 -15.41 -4.51
C PRO A 249 -3.89 -14.63 -3.34
N GLY A 250 -4.31 -13.42 -3.56
CA GLY A 250 -4.89 -12.50 -2.57
C GLY A 250 -4.43 -11.07 -2.78
N VAL A 251 -4.92 -10.17 -1.94
CA VAL A 251 -4.60 -8.74 -1.98
C VAL A 251 -3.85 -8.34 -0.71
N GLY A 252 -2.66 -7.80 -0.88
CA GLY A 252 -1.83 -7.31 0.21
C GLY A 252 -1.53 -5.81 0.11
N GLY A 253 -0.58 -5.35 0.92
CA GLY A 253 -0.20 -3.94 1.04
C GLY A 253 -1.09 -3.17 1.97
N HIS A 254 -0.90 -1.85 2.03
CA HIS A 254 -1.59 -0.98 3.00
C HIS A 254 -2.72 -0.13 2.39
N CYS A 255 -2.98 -0.27 1.10
CA CYS A 255 -3.97 0.57 0.42
C CYS A 255 -5.19 -0.25 -0.02
N ILE A 256 -5.04 -1.13 -1.02
CA ILE A 256 -6.17 -1.87 -1.62
C ILE A 256 -6.79 -2.87 -0.62
N SER A 257 -5.99 -3.42 0.30
CA SER A 257 -6.46 -4.32 1.36
C SER A 257 -7.12 -3.59 2.54
N VAL A 258 -7.00 -2.26 2.64
CA VAL A 258 -7.44 -1.46 3.80
C VAL A 258 -8.51 -0.45 3.46
N ASP A 259 -8.26 0.45 2.48
CA ASP A 259 -9.13 1.60 2.20
C ASP A 259 -10.59 1.23 1.91
N PRO A 260 -10.90 0.14 1.17
CA PRO A 260 -12.30 -0.23 0.92
C PRO A 260 -13.08 -0.58 2.19
N TRP A 261 -12.39 -1.10 3.23
CA TRP A 261 -13.00 -1.38 4.51
C TRP A 261 -13.48 -0.12 5.23
N PHE A 262 -12.89 1.05 4.96
CA PHE A 262 -13.39 2.32 5.50
C PHE A 262 -14.84 2.58 5.05
N LEU A 263 -15.15 2.33 3.77
CA LEU A 263 -16.51 2.48 3.25
C LEU A 263 -17.45 1.44 3.83
N VAL A 264 -17.00 0.20 4.02
CA VAL A 264 -17.82 -0.85 4.67
C VAL A 264 -18.11 -0.48 6.12
N GLY A 265 -17.09 -0.02 6.87
CA GLY A 265 -17.24 0.35 8.28
C GLY A 265 -18.14 1.58 8.52
N ASP A 266 -18.05 2.57 7.62
CA ASP A 266 -18.85 3.80 7.75
C ASP A 266 -20.25 3.68 7.13
N TYR A 267 -20.41 2.85 6.09
CA TYR A 267 -21.67 2.65 5.36
C TYR A 267 -22.10 1.17 5.28
N PRO A 268 -22.22 0.43 6.41
CA PRO A 268 -22.38 -1.03 6.39
C PRO A 268 -23.70 -1.49 5.73
N GLN A 269 -24.71 -0.64 5.68
CA GLN A 269 -25.98 -0.95 5.01
C GLN A 269 -25.97 -0.65 3.51
N LEU A 270 -25.05 0.19 3.04
CA LEU A 270 -24.98 0.65 1.65
C LEU A 270 -23.84 -0.05 0.86
N ALA A 271 -22.69 -0.31 1.49
CA ALA A 271 -21.48 -0.80 0.84
C ALA A 271 -21.48 -2.33 0.63
N LYS A 272 -22.57 -2.91 0.12
CA LYS A 272 -22.74 -4.38 -0.01
C LYS A 272 -21.81 -5.01 -1.04
N VAL A 273 -21.70 -4.42 -2.22
CA VAL A 273 -20.80 -4.90 -3.27
C VAL A 273 -19.34 -4.84 -2.81
N ILE A 274 -18.97 -3.76 -2.12
CA ILE A 274 -17.61 -3.57 -1.59
C ILE A 274 -17.32 -4.63 -0.52
N ASP A 275 -18.23 -4.84 0.43
CA ASP A 275 -18.09 -5.82 1.51
C ASP A 275 -17.88 -7.25 0.97
N GLU A 276 -18.72 -7.70 0.04
CA GLU A 276 -18.58 -9.02 -0.57
C GLU A 276 -17.32 -9.14 -1.43
N SER A 277 -16.91 -8.07 -2.12
CA SER A 277 -15.66 -8.05 -2.86
C SER A 277 -14.44 -8.18 -1.95
N MET A 278 -14.43 -7.49 -0.81
CA MET A 278 -13.34 -7.61 0.16
C MET A 278 -13.26 -9.00 0.78
N LYS A 279 -14.40 -9.61 1.14
CA LYS A 279 -14.46 -11.01 1.60
C LYS A 279 -13.95 -11.98 0.54
N THR A 280 -14.28 -11.74 -0.74
CA THR A 280 -13.78 -12.53 -1.87
C THR A 280 -12.25 -12.48 -1.98
N ASN A 281 -11.65 -11.29 -1.83
CA ASN A 281 -10.20 -11.13 -1.83
C ASN A 281 -9.54 -11.75 -0.60
N ASP A 282 -10.13 -11.56 0.58
CA ASP A 282 -9.61 -12.12 1.85
C ASP A 282 -9.66 -13.66 1.88
N TYR A 283 -10.57 -14.28 1.10
CA TYR A 283 -10.65 -15.73 0.98
C TYR A 283 -9.60 -16.33 0.04
N GLN A 284 -8.99 -15.54 -0.84
CA GLN A 284 -8.06 -16.06 -1.86
C GLN A 284 -6.88 -16.88 -1.31
N PRO A 285 -6.22 -16.49 -0.19
CA PRO A 285 -5.18 -17.33 0.42
C PRO A 285 -5.69 -18.71 0.84
N VAL A 286 -6.95 -18.83 1.29
CA VAL A 286 -7.59 -20.11 1.62
C VAL A 286 -7.80 -20.94 0.35
N PHE A 287 -8.34 -20.32 -0.70
CA PHE A 287 -8.54 -20.98 -1.99
C PHE A 287 -7.23 -21.53 -2.59
N VAL A 288 -6.14 -20.75 -2.50
CA VAL A 288 -4.81 -21.23 -2.93
C VAL A 288 -4.35 -22.41 -2.08
N LEU A 289 -4.60 -22.39 -0.76
CA LEU A 289 -4.26 -23.50 0.13
C LEU A 289 -5.06 -24.76 -0.20
N GLU A 290 -6.33 -24.64 -0.50
CA GLU A 290 -7.18 -25.76 -1.00
C GLU A 290 -6.61 -26.33 -2.29
N ARG A 291 -6.19 -25.44 -3.22
CA ARG A 291 -5.57 -25.84 -4.48
C ARG A 291 -4.24 -26.56 -4.29
N ILE A 292 -3.42 -26.14 -3.33
CA ILE A 292 -2.19 -26.83 -2.95
C ILE A 292 -2.51 -28.28 -2.52
N HIS A 293 -3.51 -28.47 -1.68
CA HIS A 293 -3.89 -29.81 -1.19
C HIS A 293 -4.38 -30.70 -2.33
N GLU A 294 -5.22 -30.21 -3.23
CA GLU A 294 -5.66 -30.97 -4.42
C GLU A 294 -4.46 -31.49 -5.25
N ILE A 295 -3.52 -30.59 -5.55
CA ILE A 295 -2.33 -30.93 -6.34
C ILE A 295 -1.42 -31.90 -5.58
N MET A 296 -1.27 -31.75 -4.26
CA MET A 296 -0.53 -32.71 -3.44
C MET A 296 -1.12 -34.12 -3.52
N GLU A 297 -2.46 -34.26 -3.47
CA GLU A 297 -3.15 -35.54 -3.62
C GLU A 297 -2.92 -36.14 -5.01
N GLU A 298 -3.06 -35.37 -6.08
CA GLU A 298 -2.81 -35.79 -7.46
C GLU A 298 -1.38 -36.33 -7.65
N HIS A 299 -0.38 -35.77 -6.96
CA HIS A 299 1.03 -36.13 -7.05
C HIS A 299 1.53 -37.06 -5.92
N GLY A 300 0.67 -37.46 -4.99
CA GLY A 300 1.06 -38.30 -3.87
C GLY A 300 2.02 -37.65 -2.89
N ILE A 301 2.01 -36.33 -2.77
CA ILE A 301 2.83 -35.57 -1.83
C ILE A 301 2.14 -35.60 -0.45
N MET A 302 2.61 -36.44 0.46
CA MET A 302 1.97 -36.69 1.75
C MET A 302 2.43 -35.77 2.89
N ASP A 303 3.44 -34.94 2.67
CA ASP A 303 4.01 -34.07 3.70
C ASP A 303 4.05 -32.60 3.24
N ASN A 304 3.30 -31.75 3.92
CA ASN A 304 3.28 -30.31 3.67
C ASN A 304 4.68 -29.66 3.65
N ARG A 305 5.65 -30.23 4.39
CA ARG A 305 7.04 -29.77 4.39
C ARG A 305 7.77 -29.98 3.04
N ARG A 306 7.16 -30.74 2.13
CA ARG A 306 7.65 -30.91 0.74
C ARG A 306 7.07 -29.87 -0.22
N VAL A 307 6.23 -28.95 0.28
CA VAL A 307 5.70 -27.81 -0.49
C VAL A 307 6.38 -26.54 -0.08
N GLY A 308 6.78 -25.74 -1.05
CA GLY A 308 7.45 -24.46 -0.85
C GLY A 308 6.68 -23.30 -1.45
N LEU A 309 6.44 -22.26 -0.64
CA LEU A 309 5.89 -20.99 -1.08
C LEU A 309 7.05 -20.07 -1.50
N TYR A 310 7.04 -19.64 -2.73
CA TYR A 310 7.99 -18.68 -3.26
C TYR A 310 7.37 -17.26 -3.23
N GLY A 311 7.98 -16.36 -2.46
CA GLY A 311 7.55 -14.97 -2.25
C GLY A 311 6.79 -14.76 -0.93
N LEU A 312 7.34 -13.89 -0.07
CA LEU A 312 6.78 -13.48 1.21
C LEU A 312 6.24 -12.05 1.18
N THR A 313 6.64 -11.25 0.19
CA THR A 313 6.19 -9.87 0.03
C THR A 313 4.78 -9.81 -0.55
N TYR A 314 4.12 -8.66 -0.44
CA TYR A 314 2.78 -8.51 -1.02
C TYR A 314 2.80 -8.19 -2.53
N LYS A 315 3.96 -7.76 -3.04
CA LYS A 315 4.14 -7.32 -4.43
C LYS A 315 5.54 -7.73 -4.91
N GLU A 316 5.68 -7.85 -6.23
CA GLU A 316 6.95 -8.12 -6.89
C GLU A 316 7.99 -7.01 -6.67
N ASN A 317 9.25 -7.43 -6.51
CA ASN A 317 10.45 -6.58 -6.49
C ASN A 317 10.48 -5.49 -5.41
N VAL A 318 9.82 -5.73 -4.27
CA VAL A 318 9.87 -4.89 -3.07
C VAL A 318 10.13 -5.74 -1.84
N ASP A 319 10.59 -5.13 -0.75
CA ASP A 319 10.82 -5.76 0.55
C ASP A 319 9.67 -5.53 1.57
N ASP A 320 8.47 -5.28 1.07
CA ASP A 320 7.28 -4.98 1.87
C ASP A 320 6.39 -6.20 2.06
N ILE A 321 6.20 -6.61 3.32
CA ILE A 321 5.43 -7.78 3.72
C ILE A 321 4.05 -7.45 4.30
N ARG A 322 3.65 -6.18 4.32
CA ARG A 322 2.40 -5.75 4.94
C ARG A 322 1.19 -6.41 4.26
N GLU A 323 0.33 -7.03 5.08
CA GLU A 323 -0.86 -7.76 4.63
C GLU A 323 -0.58 -8.74 3.47
N SER A 324 0.62 -9.36 3.44
CA SER A 324 1.00 -10.34 2.41
C SER A 324 0.06 -11.56 2.41
N PRO A 325 -0.48 -11.97 1.25
CA PRO A 325 -1.29 -13.19 1.13
C PRO A 325 -0.55 -14.45 1.58
N THR A 326 0.76 -14.53 1.35
CA THR A 326 1.58 -15.64 1.80
C THR A 326 1.64 -15.72 3.32
N LEU A 327 1.80 -14.58 4.00
CA LEU A 327 1.80 -14.54 5.46
C LEU A 327 0.43 -14.84 6.03
N GLN A 328 -0.65 -14.39 5.40
CA GLN A 328 -2.02 -14.74 5.78
C GLN A 328 -2.26 -16.25 5.67
N MET A 329 -1.78 -16.89 4.60
CA MET A 329 -1.86 -18.35 4.43
C MET A 329 -1.10 -19.10 5.53
N LEU A 330 0.10 -18.66 5.90
CA LEU A 330 0.89 -19.26 6.98
C LEU A 330 0.20 -19.13 8.35
N ASP A 331 -0.42 -17.99 8.63
CA ASP A 331 -1.20 -17.75 9.85
C ASP A 331 -2.43 -18.68 9.93
N ILE A 332 -3.13 -18.87 8.81
CA ILE A 332 -4.24 -19.83 8.71
C ILE A 332 -3.75 -21.25 9.03
N GLN A 333 -2.63 -21.68 8.47
CA GLN A 333 -2.06 -23.00 8.76
C GLN A 333 -1.66 -23.17 10.23
N GLU A 334 -1.05 -22.15 10.82
CA GLU A 334 -0.64 -22.20 12.26
C GLU A 334 -1.86 -22.34 13.17
N ARG A 335 -2.94 -21.64 12.88
CA ARG A 335 -4.21 -21.73 13.63
C ARG A 335 -4.85 -23.12 13.53
N HIS A 336 -4.69 -23.80 12.41
CA HIS A 336 -5.21 -25.16 12.18
C HIS A 336 -4.23 -26.26 12.60
N LEU A 337 -3.15 -25.93 13.30
CA LEU A 337 -2.11 -26.87 13.75
C LEU A 337 -1.52 -27.72 12.62
N ALA A 338 -1.57 -27.24 11.39
CA ALA A 338 -1.01 -27.92 10.24
C ALA A 338 0.51 -27.83 10.23
N ARG A 339 1.17 -28.86 9.68
CA ARG A 339 2.62 -28.78 9.43
C ARG A 339 2.91 -27.65 8.47
N PRO A 340 3.81 -26.73 8.83
CA PRO A 340 4.01 -25.52 8.04
C PRO A 340 4.70 -25.81 6.71
N LEU A 341 4.25 -25.12 5.68
CA LEU A 341 4.90 -25.06 4.37
C LEU A 341 6.28 -24.39 4.49
N LYS A 342 7.22 -24.76 3.64
CA LYS A 342 8.50 -24.06 3.53
C LYS A 342 8.32 -22.77 2.76
N THR A 343 9.20 -21.81 2.98
CA THR A 343 9.13 -20.52 2.30
C THR A 343 10.50 -20.05 1.84
N PHE A 344 10.53 -19.31 0.75
CA PHE A 344 11.70 -18.58 0.26
C PHE A 344 11.27 -17.24 -0.32
N ASP A 345 12.09 -16.20 -0.11
CA ASP A 345 11.92 -14.92 -0.76
C ASP A 345 13.29 -14.31 -1.09
N PRO A 346 13.51 -13.82 -2.32
CA PRO A 346 14.79 -13.28 -2.74
C PRO A 346 15.19 -11.97 -2.04
N PHE A 347 14.25 -11.25 -1.44
CA PHE A 347 14.50 -10.01 -0.70
C PHE A 347 14.88 -10.23 0.77
N PHE A 348 14.67 -11.46 1.29
CA PHE A 348 14.95 -11.82 2.69
C PHE A 348 15.90 -13.04 2.78
N THR A 349 17.12 -12.90 2.23
CA THR A 349 18.13 -13.97 2.22
C THR A 349 19.13 -13.88 3.39
N SER A 350 19.14 -12.76 4.12
CA SER A 350 20.07 -12.55 5.25
C SER A 350 19.43 -12.80 6.62
N LYS A 351 18.11 -12.64 6.73
CA LYS A 351 17.36 -12.78 7.99
C LYS A 351 16.00 -13.42 7.73
N LYS A 352 15.63 -14.39 8.56
CA LYS A 352 14.31 -15.03 8.50
C LYS A 352 13.22 -14.07 8.98
N ILE A 353 12.15 -13.99 8.19
CA ILE A 353 10.90 -13.31 8.53
C ILE A 353 9.93 -14.27 9.22
N VAL A 354 9.92 -15.54 8.78
CA VAL A 354 9.09 -16.61 9.33
C VAL A 354 9.93 -17.84 9.71
N LYS A 355 9.44 -18.66 10.63
CA LYS A 355 10.18 -19.81 11.20
C LYS A 355 10.66 -20.80 10.13
N ASN A 356 9.83 -21.07 9.13
CA ASN A 356 10.07 -22.11 8.11
C ASN A 356 10.72 -21.57 6.83
N GLN A 357 11.28 -20.39 6.88
CA GLN A 357 11.97 -19.79 5.76
C GLN A 357 13.34 -20.43 5.56
N ILE A 358 13.64 -20.74 4.31
CA ILE A 358 14.95 -21.14 3.82
C ILE A 358 15.55 -19.91 3.14
N LEU A 359 16.80 -19.57 3.47
CA LEU A 359 17.43 -18.33 3.01
C LEU A 359 18.20 -18.50 1.69
N ASP A 360 18.49 -19.74 1.31
CA ASP A 360 19.19 -20.10 0.06
C ASP A 360 18.21 -20.75 -0.91
N PHE A 361 18.20 -20.29 -2.16
CA PHE A 361 17.23 -20.74 -3.17
C PHE A 361 17.46 -22.18 -3.62
N ASP A 362 18.71 -22.59 -3.79
CA ASP A 362 19.03 -23.95 -4.22
C ASP A 362 18.72 -24.95 -3.10
N GLN A 363 18.99 -24.59 -1.83
CA GLN A 363 18.56 -25.36 -0.67
C GLN A 363 17.03 -25.46 -0.62
N PHE A 364 16.29 -24.34 -0.83
CA PHE A 364 14.83 -24.34 -0.88
C PHE A 364 14.31 -25.34 -1.91
N LEU A 365 14.82 -25.30 -3.15
CA LEU A 365 14.41 -26.21 -4.20
C LEU A 365 14.75 -27.68 -3.89
N ASN A 366 15.89 -27.95 -3.25
CA ASN A 366 16.29 -29.32 -2.87
C ASN A 366 15.37 -29.92 -1.78
N GLU A 367 14.76 -29.07 -0.97
CA GLU A 367 13.93 -29.51 0.17
C GLU A 367 12.43 -29.67 -0.19
N VAL A 368 11.99 -29.25 -1.39
CA VAL A 368 10.57 -29.29 -1.79
C VAL A 368 10.38 -30.08 -3.09
N ASP A 369 9.20 -30.69 -3.25
CA ASP A 369 8.77 -31.35 -4.47
C ASP A 369 7.82 -30.47 -5.28
N MET A 370 7.07 -29.60 -4.60
CA MET A 370 6.14 -28.65 -5.18
C MET A 370 6.55 -27.21 -4.85
N VAL A 371 6.48 -26.33 -5.83
CA VAL A 371 6.71 -24.87 -5.69
C VAL A 371 5.44 -24.12 -6.04
N VAL A 372 5.02 -23.25 -5.13
CA VAL A 372 3.87 -22.35 -5.30
C VAL A 372 4.39 -20.92 -5.49
N ILE A 373 4.14 -20.33 -6.65
CA ILE A 373 4.59 -18.99 -6.98
C ILE A 373 3.57 -17.98 -6.46
N MET A 374 3.77 -17.50 -5.24
CA MET A 374 2.91 -16.52 -4.58
C MET A 374 3.23 -15.09 -5.00
N VAL A 375 4.46 -14.81 -5.43
CA VAL A 375 4.90 -13.47 -5.89
C VAL A 375 5.78 -13.62 -7.12
N LYS A 376 5.51 -12.82 -8.14
CA LYS A 376 6.17 -12.87 -9.46
C LYS A 376 7.45 -12.03 -9.55
N HIS A 377 8.37 -12.16 -8.58
CA HIS A 377 9.66 -11.47 -8.62
C HIS A 377 10.44 -11.77 -9.89
N ASP A 378 11.24 -10.81 -10.36
CA ASP A 378 12.12 -11.03 -11.51
C ASP A 378 13.14 -12.14 -11.27
N HIS A 379 13.51 -12.38 -10.02
CA HIS A 379 14.36 -13.50 -9.62
C HIS A 379 13.81 -14.86 -10.09
N ILE A 380 12.49 -15.17 -9.94
CA ILE A 380 11.95 -16.45 -10.40
C ILE A 380 11.94 -16.53 -11.92
N LYS A 381 11.66 -15.41 -12.61
CA LYS A 381 11.67 -15.36 -14.08
C LYS A 381 13.04 -15.66 -14.66
N GLN A 382 14.11 -15.32 -13.95
CA GLN A 382 15.50 -15.59 -14.33
C GLN A 382 15.97 -17.01 -13.98
N ASN A 383 15.20 -17.78 -13.22
CA ASN A 383 15.57 -19.07 -12.67
C ASN A 383 14.59 -20.22 -13.04
N TRP A 384 13.81 -20.09 -14.11
CA TRP A 384 12.86 -21.12 -14.54
C TRP A 384 13.51 -22.50 -14.76
N ASP A 385 14.73 -22.53 -15.26
CA ASP A 385 15.46 -23.78 -15.51
C ASP A 385 15.70 -24.59 -14.24
N LYS A 386 15.81 -23.93 -13.07
CA LYS A 386 15.98 -24.58 -11.78
C LYS A 386 14.73 -25.27 -11.25
N LEU A 387 13.54 -24.95 -11.80
CA LEU A 387 12.28 -25.54 -11.40
C LEU A 387 11.94 -26.81 -12.19
N LYS A 388 12.78 -27.22 -13.16
CA LYS A 388 12.55 -28.45 -13.95
C LYS A 388 12.40 -29.66 -13.04
N GLY A 389 11.33 -30.44 -13.25
CA GLY A 389 11.02 -31.62 -12.47
C GLY A 389 10.28 -31.35 -11.14
N LYS A 390 9.94 -30.11 -10.84
CA LYS A 390 9.07 -29.74 -9.72
C LYS A 390 7.61 -29.67 -10.18
N VAL A 391 6.69 -30.00 -9.28
CA VAL A 391 5.28 -29.65 -9.44
C VAL A 391 5.15 -28.16 -9.19
N ILE A 392 4.49 -27.41 -10.08
CA ILE A 392 4.42 -25.96 -9.99
C ILE A 392 2.95 -25.52 -9.95
N LEU A 393 2.59 -24.73 -8.93
CA LEU A 393 1.37 -23.93 -8.91
C LEU A 393 1.76 -22.45 -9.12
N ASP A 394 1.38 -21.89 -10.25
CA ASP A 394 1.64 -20.50 -10.60
C ASP A 394 0.39 -19.66 -10.40
N CYS A 395 0.39 -18.83 -9.35
CA CYS A 395 -0.72 -17.95 -9.00
C CYS A 395 -0.82 -16.68 -9.88
N HIS A 396 0.09 -16.50 -10.85
CA HIS A 396 0.19 -15.29 -11.67
C HIS A 396 0.23 -15.54 -13.19
N ASN A 397 0.20 -16.79 -13.60
CA ASN A 397 0.31 -17.20 -15.00
C ASN A 397 1.54 -16.60 -15.72
N ILE A 398 2.71 -16.75 -15.11
CA ILE A 398 3.98 -16.22 -15.63
C ILE A 398 4.98 -17.31 -16.03
N CYS A 399 4.76 -18.55 -15.59
CA CYS A 399 5.66 -19.66 -15.85
C CYS A 399 5.53 -20.16 -17.30
N PRO A 400 6.61 -20.20 -18.09
CA PRO A 400 6.57 -20.62 -19.48
C PRO A 400 6.60 -22.15 -19.68
N GLN A 401 6.67 -22.95 -18.61
CA GLN A 401 6.76 -24.41 -18.69
C GLN A 401 5.38 -25.02 -18.93
N GLU A 402 5.33 -26.16 -19.65
CA GLU A 402 4.12 -26.95 -19.80
C GLU A 402 3.81 -27.75 -18.52
N GLY A 403 2.54 -28.07 -18.30
CA GLY A 403 2.10 -28.87 -17.16
C GLY A 403 2.07 -28.11 -15.82
N VAL A 404 2.08 -26.77 -15.87
CA VAL A 404 1.96 -25.91 -14.70
C VAL A 404 0.50 -25.76 -14.29
N TYR A 405 0.24 -25.88 -12.99
CA TYR A 405 -1.08 -25.61 -12.43
C TYR A 405 -1.29 -24.10 -12.21
N HIS A 406 -2.55 -23.68 -12.35
CA HIS A 406 -2.97 -22.30 -12.08
C HIS A 406 -4.10 -22.26 -11.04
N ILE A 407 -4.37 -21.07 -10.49
CA ILE A 407 -5.47 -20.79 -9.56
C ILE A 407 -6.80 -20.64 -10.27
#